data_59b960144e881a591a59b507fdd701b6
#
_entry.id   59b960144e881a591a59b507fdd701b6
#
_cell.length_a   1.000
_cell.length_b   1.000
_cell.length_c   1.000
_cell.angle_alpha   90.00
_cell.angle_beta   90.00
_cell.angle_gamma   90.00
#
_symmetry.space_group_name_H-M   'P 1'
#
loop_
_entity.id
_entity.type
_entity.pdbx_description
1 polymer ?
#
loop_
_entity_poly.entity_id
_entity_poly.type
_entity_poly.pdbx_seq_one_letter_code
_entity_poly.pdbx_strand_id
1 'polypeptide(L)'
;MENSPIDFGPVAIASPLPRRSRQAKVVWGSRVVTVGGDAPVRVQSMTNTDTVDAIGTAIQVKELAQAGSEFVRITVNTPEAAAAVPYIREQLDRMGENVPLVGDFHYNGHRLLTEFPDCAQALSKYRINPGNVGKGDKRDKQFGQMIEAAMRWNKAVRIGVNWGSLDQELLAELMDTNSRRSNPWEARQVMYEALITSAIESARRAEAMGMDGNQIILSCKVSGVQDLISVYRELARRCDYALHLGLTEAGMGTKGTVASAAALSVLLQEGIGDTIRVSLTPQPGEARTQEVVVASEILQALGMRVFVPSVTACPGCGRTTSTTFQDLAKQIDDFLRAQMPVWRVRYPGVESLRVAVMGCIVNGPGESKHADIGISLPGTGEAPAAPVFIDGEKAMTCLLYTSPSPRDS
;
A
#
# COMPACT_ATOMS: atom_id res chain seq x y z
N MET A 1 -24.56 -27.63 -44.27
CA MET A 1 -24.73 -27.13 -42.85
C MET A 1 -23.82 -25.95 -42.74
N GLU A 2 -24.39 -24.76 -42.84
CA GLU A 2 -23.62 -23.50 -42.64
C GLU A 2 -23.29 -23.38 -41.19
N ASN A 3 -22.00 -23.33 -40.84
CA ASN A 3 -21.52 -22.96 -39.51
C ASN A 3 -21.78 -21.47 -39.31
N SER A 4 -22.88 -21.12 -38.69
CA SER A 4 -23.07 -19.77 -38.20
C SER A 4 -21.93 -19.45 -37.18
N PRO A 5 -21.25 -18.32 -37.29
CA PRO A 5 -20.25 -17.94 -36.30
C PRO A 5 -20.92 -17.82 -34.93
N ILE A 6 -20.31 -18.44 -33.91
CA ILE A 6 -20.75 -18.32 -32.54
C ILE A 6 -20.49 -16.88 -32.11
N ASP A 7 -21.58 -16.12 -31.93
CA ASP A 7 -21.48 -14.77 -31.34
C ASP A 7 -21.30 -14.90 -29.82
N PHE A 8 -20.09 -14.67 -29.34
CA PHE A 8 -19.79 -14.73 -27.90
C PHE A 8 -20.25 -13.48 -27.13
N GLY A 9 -20.79 -12.49 -27.80
CA GLY A 9 -21.10 -11.19 -27.15
C GLY A 9 -19.87 -10.52 -26.53
N PRO A 10 -19.98 -9.26 -26.10
CA PRO A 10 -18.89 -8.59 -25.43
C PRO A 10 -18.62 -9.24 -24.07
N VAL A 11 -17.33 -9.55 -23.81
CA VAL A 11 -16.90 -10.01 -22.47
C VAL A 11 -17.22 -8.90 -21.47
N ALA A 12 -18.14 -9.18 -20.55
CA ALA A 12 -18.46 -8.23 -19.49
C ALA A 12 -17.25 -8.05 -18.56
N ILE A 13 -16.63 -6.88 -18.59
CA ILE A 13 -15.63 -6.50 -17.61
C ILE A 13 -16.40 -6.12 -16.34
N ALA A 14 -16.62 -7.11 -15.47
CA ALA A 14 -17.20 -6.86 -14.16
C ALA A 14 -16.14 -6.19 -13.27
N SER A 15 -16.19 -4.87 -13.17
CA SER A 15 -15.54 -4.19 -12.04
C SER A 15 -16.42 -4.42 -10.82
N PRO A 16 -15.93 -5.03 -9.74
CA PRO A 16 -16.70 -5.14 -8.52
C PRO A 16 -17.06 -3.73 -8.05
N LEU A 17 -18.32 -3.54 -7.66
CA LEU A 17 -18.72 -2.27 -7.05
C LEU A 17 -17.92 -2.11 -5.74
N PRO A 18 -17.22 -1.01 -5.55
CA PRO A 18 -16.46 -0.78 -4.34
C PRO A 18 -17.41 -0.80 -3.14
N ARG A 19 -16.95 -1.39 -2.03
CA ARG A 19 -17.67 -1.36 -0.77
C ARG A 19 -17.91 0.10 -0.37
N ARG A 20 -19.13 0.46 0.00
CA ARG A 20 -19.43 1.78 0.53
C ARG A 20 -18.90 1.87 1.96
N SER A 21 -17.73 2.46 2.13
CA SER A 21 -17.12 2.73 3.42
C SER A 21 -17.36 4.18 3.84
N ARG A 22 -17.32 4.45 5.16
CA ARG A 22 -17.28 5.80 5.71
C ARG A 22 -16.00 6.49 5.27
N GLN A 23 -16.04 7.80 5.16
CA GLN A 23 -14.93 8.58 4.67
C GLN A 23 -14.19 9.28 5.81
N ALA A 24 -12.97 8.82 6.12
CA ALA A 24 -12.11 9.45 7.10
C ALA A 24 -11.17 10.48 6.45
N LYS A 25 -10.95 11.61 7.12
CA LYS A 25 -10.02 12.65 6.68
C LYS A 25 -8.81 12.72 7.60
N VAL A 26 -7.62 12.67 7.03
CA VAL A 26 -6.35 12.83 7.74
C VAL A 26 -5.71 14.13 7.27
N VAL A 27 -5.53 15.07 8.18
CA VAL A 27 -5.19 16.46 7.85
C VAL A 27 -3.84 16.83 8.45
N TRP A 28 -3.01 17.49 7.66
CA TRP A 28 -1.84 18.24 8.11
C TRP A 28 -1.72 19.56 7.34
N GLY A 29 -1.81 20.69 8.04
CA GLY A 29 -1.84 21.99 7.40
C GLY A 29 -2.97 22.09 6.37
N SER A 30 -2.63 22.45 5.14
CA SER A 30 -3.58 22.48 3.99
C SER A 30 -3.76 21.11 3.31
N ARG A 31 -2.92 20.13 3.62
CA ARG A 31 -3.01 18.78 3.02
C ARG A 31 -4.10 17.96 3.70
N VAL A 32 -5.03 17.49 2.90
CA VAL A 32 -6.10 16.58 3.34
C VAL A 32 -5.97 15.30 2.55
N VAL A 33 -5.81 14.17 3.25
CA VAL A 33 -5.84 12.84 2.65
C VAL A 33 -7.11 12.13 3.10
N THR A 34 -8.00 11.93 2.14
CA THR A 34 -9.28 11.24 2.37
C THR A 34 -9.10 9.74 2.20
N VAL A 35 -9.67 8.96 3.12
CA VAL A 35 -9.64 7.50 3.17
C VAL A 35 -11.06 6.97 3.21
N GLY A 36 -11.42 6.06 2.32
CA GLY A 36 -12.77 5.50 2.24
C GLY A 36 -13.74 6.32 1.37
N GLY A 37 -14.96 5.85 1.27
CA GLY A 37 -15.95 6.38 0.34
C GLY A 37 -15.49 6.25 -1.11
N ASP A 38 -15.61 7.32 -1.86
CA ASP A 38 -15.18 7.38 -3.27
C ASP A 38 -13.69 7.75 -3.44
N ALA A 39 -12.94 7.89 -2.34
CA ALA A 39 -11.52 8.20 -2.41
C ALA A 39 -10.72 7.00 -2.94
N PRO A 40 -9.67 7.24 -3.75
CA PRO A 40 -8.81 6.16 -4.20
C PRO A 40 -8.09 5.49 -3.02
N VAL A 41 -7.79 4.21 -3.17
CA VAL A 41 -7.04 3.44 -2.16
C VAL A 41 -5.70 4.13 -1.87
N ARG A 42 -5.42 4.39 -0.59
CA ARG A 42 -4.25 5.14 -0.14
C ARG A 42 -3.08 4.23 0.24
N VAL A 43 -1.88 4.66 -0.10
CA VAL A 43 -0.64 3.98 0.28
C VAL A 43 -0.10 4.56 1.58
N GLN A 44 0.13 3.70 2.57
CA GLN A 44 0.79 4.05 3.83
C GLN A 44 2.08 3.26 3.99
N SER A 45 3.10 3.89 4.55
CA SER A 45 4.38 3.26 4.91
C SER A 45 4.70 3.44 6.40
N MET A 46 5.87 2.97 6.80
CA MET A 46 6.39 3.12 8.17
C MET A 46 7.90 3.23 8.16
N THR A 47 8.43 4.15 8.96
CA THR A 47 9.88 4.25 9.21
C THR A 47 10.39 3.03 9.99
N ASN A 48 11.69 2.77 9.87
CA ASN A 48 12.43 1.83 10.71
C ASN A 48 13.61 2.50 11.43
N THR A 49 13.69 3.83 11.38
CA THR A 49 14.62 4.63 12.16
C THR A 49 14.22 4.65 13.63
N ASP A 50 15.16 4.92 14.52
CA ASP A 50 14.84 5.30 15.89
C ASP A 50 14.18 6.70 15.85
N THR A 51 12.96 6.80 16.38
CA THR A 51 12.20 8.05 16.37
C THR A 51 12.87 9.15 17.21
N VAL A 52 13.74 8.80 18.15
CA VAL A 52 14.54 9.75 18.93
C VAL A 52 15.55 10.50 18.03
N ASP A 53 16.05 9.84 16.97
CA ASP A 53 16.78 10.52 15.89
C ASP A 53 15.80 11.27 14.98
N ALA A 54 15.45 12.48 15.38
CA ALA A 54 14.47 13.29 14.66
C ALA A 54 14.89 13.64 13.23
N ILE A 55 16.18 13.86 12.99
CA ILE A 55 16.72 14.22 11.66
C ILE A 55 16.67 12.99 10.74
N GLY A 56 17.24 11.88 11.18
CA GLY A 56 17.22 10.63 10.41
C GLY A 56 15.80 10.16 10.11
N THR A 57 14.89 10.28 11.09
CA THR A 57 13.46 9.94 10.89
C THR A 57 12.79 10.88 9.90
N ALA A 58 13.03 12.20 9.96
CA ALA A 58 12.46 13.15 9.01
C ALA A 58 12.96 12.90 7.57
N ILE A 59 14.24 12.57 7.40
CA ILE A 59 14.81 12.20 6.09
C ILE A 59 14.11 10.96 5.54
N GLN A 60 14.00 9.90 6.33
CA GLN A 60 13.34 8.67 5.89
C GLN A 60 11.84 8.87 5.61
N VAL A 61 11.15 9.70 6.40
CA VAL A 61 9.74 10.08 6.11
C VAL A 61 9.63 10.76 4.75
N LYS A 62 10.53 11.70 4.44
CA LYS A 62 10.56 12.38 3.14
C LYS A 62 10.83 11.41 2.00
N GLU A 63 11.79 10.49 2.13
CA GLU A 63 12.08 9.46 1.13
C GLU A 63 10.85 8.58 0.86
N LEU A 64 10.16 8.14 1.92
CA LEU A 64 8.94 7.36 1.80
C LEU A 64 7.80 8.15 1.13
N ALA A 65 7.64 9.43 1.44
CA ALA A 65 6.66 10.30 0.81
C ALA A 65 6.97 10.51 -0.69
N GLN A 66 8.23 10.74 -1.03
CA GLN A 66 8.68 10.89 -2.42
C GLN A 66 8.52 9.60 -3.23
N ALA A 67 8.66 8.44 -2.60
CA ALA A 67 8.37 7.14 -3.22
C ALA A 67 6.86 6.91 -3.49
N GLY A 68 5.97 7.75 -2.93
CA GLY A 68 4.52 7.67 -3.17
C GLY A 68 3.68 7.36 -1.93
N SER A 69 4.27 7.31 -0.74
CA SER A 69 3.50 7.13 0.49
C SER A 69 2.68 8.38 0.82
N GLU A 70 1.39 8.20 1.06
CA GLU A 70 0.46 9.31 1.36
C GLU A 70 0.30 9.54 2.88
N PHE A 71 0.74 8.57 3.68
CA PHE A 71 0.88 8.65 5.14
C PHE A 71 2.17 7.95 5.54
N VAL A 72 2.90 8.49 6.47
CA VAL A 72 4.07 7.80 7.03
C VAL A 72 3.87 7.59 8.52
N ARG A 73 3.98 6.34 8.95
CA ARG A 73 3.86 5.96 10.36
C ARG A 73 5.23 5.94 11.01
N ILE A 74 5.32 6.54 12.18
CA ILE A 74 6.49 6.56 13.06
C ILE A 74 6.14 5.88 14.40
N THR A 75 7.09 5.22 15.03
CA THR A 75 6.90 4.58 16.34
C THR A 75 6.98 5.63 17.44
N VAL A 76 5.98 5.64 18.35
CA VAL A 76 5.98 6.54 19.51
C VAL A 76 5.74 5.68 20.76
N ASN A 77 6.82 5.16 21.34
CA ASN A 77 6.79 4.16 22.40
C ASN A 77 7.50 4.59 23.69
N THR A 78 8.24 5.68 23.65
CA THR A 78 8.94 6.24 24.82
C THR A 78 8.69 7.75 24.96
N PRO A 79 8.91 8.35 26.15
CA PRO A 79 8.86 9.79 26.34
C PRO A 79 9.78 10.56 25.41
N GLU A 80 10.99 10.04 25.17
CA GLU A 80 12.00 10.64 24.30
C GLU A 80 11.53 10.64 22.85
N ALA A 81 10.92 9.53 22.37
CA ALA A 81 10.32 9.46 21.06
C ALA A 81 9.14 10.44 20.92
N ALA A 82 8.29 10.56 21.94
CA ALA A 82 7.21 11.54 21.93
C ALA A 82 7.73 12.98 21.88
N ALA A 83 8.77 13.29 22.65
CA ALA A 83 9.42 14.62 22.63
C ALA A 83 10.08 14.93 21.27
N ALA A 84 10.54 13.92 20.53
CA ALA A 84 11.16 14.10 19.21
C ALA A 84 10.15 14.39 18.08
N VAL A 85 8.89 13.97 18.21
CA VAL A 85 7.88 14.11 17.14
C VAL A 85 7.69 15.55 16.65
N PRO A 86 7.58 16.59 17.49
CA PRO A 86 7.48 17.98 17.05
C PRO A 86 8.69 18.41 16.21
N TYR A 87 9.89 17.97 16.58
CA TYR A 87 11.13 18.27 15.83
C TYR A 87 11.16 17.57 14.48
N ILE A 88 10.69 16.31 14.42
CA ILE A 88 10.50 15.60 13.13
C ILE A 88 9.60 16.40 12.22
N ARG A 89 8.48 16.89 12.74
CA ARG A 89 7.54 17.71 11.96
C ARG A 89 8.17 19.02 11.49
N GLU A 90 8.86 19.69 12.37
CA GLU A 90 9.58 20.94 12.03
C GLU A 90 10.64 20.71 10.92
N GLN A 91 11.39 19.61 10.99
CA GLN A 91 12.35 19.28 9.93
C GLN A 91 11.67 19.01 8.60
N LEU A 92 10.54 18.27 8.60
CA LEU A 92 9.76 18.04 7.39
C LEU A 92 9.20 19.33 6.79
N ASP A 93 8.71 20.24 7.63
CA ASP A 93 8.21 21.55 7.19
C ASP A 93 9.34 22.40 6.57
N ARG A 94 10.54 22.39 7.17
CA ARG A 94 11.73 23.03 6.60
C ARG A 94 12.16 22.44 5.26
N MET A 95 11.95 21.14 5.08
CA MET A 95 12.21 20.42 3.82
C MET A 95 11.10 20.58 2.77
N GLY A 96 10.03 21.31 3.08
CA GLY A 96 8.85 21.47 2.23
C GLY A 96 7.98 20.22 2.10
N GLU A 97 8.13 19.24 3.03
CA GLU A 97 7.36 18.00 3.01
C GLU A 97 6.17 18.08 3.97
N ASN A 98 4.97 17.90 3.43
CA ASN A 98 3.71 18.03 4.18
C ASN A 98 2.96 16.71 4.35
N VAL A 99 3.64 15.57 4.19
CA VAL A 99 3.01 14.26 4.38
C VAL A 99 2.47 14.12 5.81
N PRO A 100 1.22 13.64 5.99
CA PRO A 100 0.66 13.38 7.30
C PRO A 100 1.41 12.30 8.06
N LEU A 101 1.79 12.58 9.31
CA LEU A 101 2.43 11.63 10.21
C LEU A 101 1.39 10.82 11.00
N VAL A 102 1.64 9.53 11.14
CA VAL A 102 0.83 8.62 11.94
C VAL A 102 1.63 8.15 13.14
N GLY A 103 1.22 8.47 14.35
CA GLY A 103 1.86 7.96 15.57
C GLY A 103 1.41 6.52 15.86
N ASP A 104 2.36 5.64 16.04
CA ASP A 104 2.12 4.25 16.42
C ASP A 104 2.31 4.06 17.91
N PHE A 105 1.20 3.91 18.64
CA PHE A 105 1.18 3.83 20.08
C PHE A 105 0.90 2.41 20.57
N HIS A 106 1.70 1.99 21.55
CA HIS A 106 1.55 0.74 22.27
C HIS A 106 1.57 1.01 23.79
N TYR A 107 1.03 0.13 24.60
CA TYR A 107 1.04 0.09 26.07
C TYR A 107 0.87 1.43 26.80
N ASN A 108 1.75 2.39 26.60
CA ASN A 108 1.84 3.68 27.29
C ASN A 108 1.32 4.87 26.45
N GLY A 109 0.70 4.61 25.30
CA GLY A 109 0.23 5.66 24.39
C GLY A 109 -0.72 6.67 25.04
N HIS A 110 -1.55 6.23 25.98
CA HIS A 110 -2.43 7.11 26.76
C HIS A 110 -1.65 8.16 27.57
N ARG A 111 -0.51 7.76 28.15
CA ARG A 111 0.37 8.70 28.87
C ARG A 111 1.10 9.63 27.91
N LEU A 112 1.68 9.07 26.84
CA LEU A 112 2.44 9.86 25.87
C LEU A 112 1.59 10.95 25.21
N LEU A 113 0.35 10.64 24.84
CA LEU A 113 -0.59 11.62 24.26
C LEU A 113 -1.07 12.68 25.27
N THR A 114 -1.05 12.37 26.57
CA THR A 114 -1.46 13.29 27.63
C THR A 114 -0.29 14.16 28.13
N GLU A 115 0.86 13.53 28.36
CA GLU A 115 2.05 14.19 28.93
C GLU A 115 2.81 15.01 27.87
N PHE A 116 2.66 14.68 26.55
CA PHE A 116 3.32 15.35 25.43
C PHE A 116 2.30 15.93 24.44
N PRO A 117 1.61 17.02 24.77
CA PRO A 117 0.58 17.60 23.91
C PRO A 117 1.13 18.05 22.53
N ASP A 118 2.36 18.51 22.46
CA ASP A 118 3.01 18.90 21.19
C ASP A 118 3.19 17.71 20.26
N CYS A 119 3.50 16.52 20.80
CA CYS A 119 3.50 15.27 20.04
C CYS A 119 2.11 14.98 19.49
N ALA A 120 1.09 15.06 20.34
CA ALA A 120 -0.29 14.79 19.91
C ALA A 120 -0.75 15.75 18.79
N GLN A 121 -0.35 17.02 18.86
CA GLN A 121 -0.67 18.02 17.83
C GLN A 121 0.10 17.81 16.52
N ALA A 122 1.39 17.47 16.60
CA ALA A 122 2.26 17.28 15.43
C ALA A 122 1.90 16.05 14.61
N LEU A 123 1.17 15.10 15.17
CA LEU A 123 0.64 13.94 14.45
C LEU A 123 -0.71 14.25 13.77
N SER A 124 -0.97 13.59 12.65
CA SER A 124 -2.22 13.72 11.89
C SER A 124 -3.21 12.59 12.16
N LYS A 125 -2.72 11.45 12.59
CA LYS A 125 -3.51 10.25 12.90
C LYS A 125 -2.83 9.44 14.00
N TYR A 126 -3.61 8.80 14.86
CA TYR A 126 -3.09 7.87 15.86
C TYR A 126 -3.42 6.43 15.48
N ARG A 127 -2.46 5.54 15.60
CA ARG A 127 -2.68 4.10 15.55
C ARG A 127 -2.71 3.56 16.96
N ILE A 128 -3.82 2.94 17.32
CA ILE A 128 -4.08 2.33 18.62
C ILE A 128 -4.30 0.83 18.42
N ASN A 129 -3.61 0.01 19.21
CA ASN A 129 -3.89 -1.41 19.27
C ASN A 129 -4.61 -1.73 20.59
N PRO A 130 -5.91 -2.05 20.55
CA PRO A 130 -6.70 -2.27 21.80
C PRO A 130 -6.18 -3.44 22.62
N GLY A 131 -5.56 -4.46 22.00
CA GLY A 131 -4.95 -5.58 22.72
C GLY A 131 -3.68 -5.22 23.52
N ASN A 132 -3.10 -4.04 23.27
CA ASN A 132 -1.86 -3.57 23.91
C ASN A 132 -2.08 -2.35 24.82
N VAL A 133 -3.31 -1.97 25.13
CA VAL A 133 -3.59 -0.72 25.91
C VAL A 133 -3.85 -1.01 27.40
N GLY A 134 -3.64 -2.21 27.87
CA GLY A 134 -3.92 -2.62 29.26
C GLY A 134 -4.78 -3.87 29.31
N LYS A 135 -5.22 -4.24 30.52
CA LYS A 135 -6.06 -5.42 30.75
C LYS A 135 -7.28 -5.03 31.57
N GLY A 136 -8.43 -5.67 31.31
CA GLY A 136 -9.68 -5.42 32.04
C GLY A 136 -10.07 -3.93 32.05
N ASP A 137 -10.55 -3.43 33.20
CA ASP A 137 -11.00 -2.04 33.38
C ASP A 137 -9.92 -0.99 33.05
N LYS A 138 -8.63 -1.34 33.23
CA LYS A 138 -7.53 -0.45 32.88
C LYS A 138 -7.42 -0.26 31.36
N ARG A 139 -7.68 -1.33 30.59
CA ARG A 139 -7.70 -1.24 29.12
C ARG A 139 -8.70 -0.21 28.65
N ASP A 140 -9.89 -0.28 29.19
CA ASP A 140 -11.00 0.59 28.80
C ASP A 140 -10.72 2.05 29.13
N LYS A 141 -10.16 2.31 30.33
CA LYS A 141 -9.75 3.65 30.73
C LYS A 141 -8.61 4.21 29.86
N GLN A 142 -7.59 3.41 29.61
CA GLN A 142 -6.42 3.84 28.83
C GLN A 142 -6.76 4.05 27.35
N PHE A 143 -7.60 3.17 26.78
CA PHE A 143 -8.13 3.34 25.43
C PHE A 143 -8.95 4.65 25.36
N GLY A 144 -9.83 4.88 26.33
CA GLY A 144 -10.63 6.09 26.41
C GLY A 144 -9.79 7.37 26.42
N GLN A 145 -8.72 7.42 27.22
CA GLN A 145 -7.80 8.56 27.24
C GLN A 145 -7.15 8.85 25.87
N MET A 146 -6.84 7.81 25.10
CA MET A 146 -6.29 8.00 23.74
C MET A 146 -7.35 8.54 22.77
N ILE A 147 -8.59 8.07 22.88
CA ILE A 147 -9.74 8.58 22.10
C ILE A 147 -10.04 10.04 22.46
N GLU A 148 -10.05 10.39 23.75
CA GLU A 148 -10.20 11.77 24.22
C GLU A 148 -9.11 12.70 23.64
N ALA A 149 -7.86 12.24 23.63
CA ALA A 149 -6.77 12.98 23.01
C ALA A 149 -7.01 13.17 21.49
N ALA A 150 -7.47 12.13 20.79
CA ALA A 150 -7.79 12.23 19.38
C ALA A 150 -8.93 13.21 19.09
N MET A 151 -10.00 13.20 19.88
CA MET A 151 -11.10 14.16 19.78
C MET A 151 -10.63 15.58 20.10
N ARG A 152 -9.87 15.78 21.17
CA ARG A 152 -9.33 17.09 21.57
C ARG A 152 -8.54 17.75 20.45
N TRP A 153 -7.72 16.99 19.72
CA TRP A 153 -6.86 17.49 18.66
C TRP A 153 -7.43 17.27 17.25
N ASN A 154 -8.69 16.83 17.17
CA ASN A 154 -9.38 16.51 15.90
C ASN A 154 -8.55 15.59 14.98
N LYS A 155 -8.06 14.48 15.54
CA LYS A 155 -7.23 13.51 14.80
C LYS A 155 -8.02 12.25 14.47
N ALA A 156 -7.83 11.74 13.25
CA ALA A 156 -8.34 10.43 12.91
C ALA A 156 -7.61 9.32 13.70
N VAL A 157 -8.30 8.23 13.95
CA VAL A 157 -7.75 7.07 14.67
C VAL A 157 -7.83 5.83 13.79
N ARG A 158 -6.73 5.07 13.74
CA ARG A 158 -6.78 3.71 13.25
C ARG A 158 -6.73 2.73 14.43
N ILE A 159 -7.84 2.04 14.64
CA ILE A 159 -7.93 0.92 15.58
C ILE A 159 -7.38 -0.31 14.86
N GLY A 160 -6.20 -0.75 15.30
CA GLY A 160 -5.43 -1.77 14.61
C GLY A 160 -5.21 -3.01 15.47
N VAL A 161 -6.04 -4.03 15.28
CA VAL A 161 -5.90 -5.33 15.93
C VAL A 161 -4.91 -6.18 15.14
N ASN A 162 -4.01 -6.86 15.83
CA ASN A 162 -3.09 -7.82 15.26
C ASN A 162 -3.26 -9.17 15.95
N TRP A 163 -3.17 -10.22 15.17
CA TRP A 163 -3.22 -11.60 15.66
C TRP A 163 -2.25 -11.88 16.85
N GLY A 164 -0.98 -11.47 16.70
CA GLY A 164 0.05 -11.70 17.73
C GLY A 164 -0.13 -10.91 19.04
N SER A 165 -1.08 -9.97 19.08
CA SER A 165 -1.37 -9.14 20.26
C SER A 165 -2.88 -9.04 20.52
N LEU A 166 -3.60 -10.13 20.24
CA LEU A 166 -5.03 -10.22 20.50
C LEU A 166 -5.32 -10.26 22.00
N ASP A 167 -6.45 -9.71 22.39
CA ASP A 167 -6.95 -9.77 23.75
C ASP A 167 -7.23 -11.22 24.16
N GLN A 168 -6.46 -11.71 25.13
CA GLN A 168 -6.54 -13.09 25.61
C GLN A 168 -7.80 -13.36 26.44
N GLU A 169 -8.37 -12.36 27.10
CA GLU A 169 -9.59 -12.50 27.87
C GLU A 169 -10.78 -12.70 26.93
N LEU A 170 -10.88 -11.84 25.89
CA LEU A 170 -11.89 -11.98 24.84
C LEU A 170 -11.77 -13.32 24.11
N LEU A 171 -10.55 -13.75 23.79
CA LEU A 171 -10.33 -15.04 23.11
C LEU A 171 -10.78 -16.20 23.99
N ALA A 172 -10.46 -16.19 25.28
CA ALA A 172 -10.86 -17.23 26.22
C ALA A 172 -12.38 -17.31 26.37
N GLU A 173 -13.05 -16.16 26.49
CA GLU A 173 -14.52 -16.09 26.57
C GLU A 173 -15.19 -16.67 25.31
N LEU A 174 -14.67 -16.33 24.12
CA LEU A 174 -15.18 -16.85 22.86
C LEU A 174 -14.91 -18.35 22.70
N MET A 175 -13.76 -18.85 23.14
CA MET A 175 -13.47 -20.29 23.17
C MET A 175 -14.42 -21.04 24.11
N ASP A 176 -14.68 -20.52 25.30
CA ASP A 176 -15.64 -21.08 26.25
C ASP A 176 -17.06 -21.11 25.69
N THR A 177 -17.47 -20.01 25.08
CA THR A 177 -18.79 -19.92 24.42
C THR A 177 -18.88 -20.91 23.25
N ASN A 178 -17.80 -21.05 22.48
CA ASN A 178 -17.73 -21.98 21.36
C ASN A 178 -17.83 -23.44 21.81
N SER A 179 -17.21 -23.80 22.94
CA SER A 179 -17.25 -25.16 23.48
C SER A 179 -18.66 -25.64 23.86
N ARG A 180 -19.57 -24.71 24.15
CA ARG A 180 -20.97 -24.98 24.52
C ARG A 180 -21.92 -25.07 23.34
N ARG A 181 -21.43 -24.85 22.10
CA ARG A 181 -22.27 -24.95 20.90
C ARG A 181 -22.53 -26.40 20.55
N SER A 182 -23.68 -26.68 19.96
CA SER A 182 -24.00 -27.99 19.41
C SER A 182 -23.08 -28.40 18.24
N ASN A 183 -22.55 -27.41 17.52
CA ASN A 183 -21.56 -27.57 16.46
C ASN A 183 -20.45 -26.53 16.68
N PRO A 184 -19.40 -26.85 17.47
CA PRO A 184 -18.31 -25.93 17.74
C PRO A 184 -17.55 -25.58 16.46
N TRP A 185 -17.14 -24.33 16.36
CA TRP A 185 -16.25 -23.85 15.31
C TRP A 185 -14.81 -24.34 15.53
N GLU A 186 -14.04 -24.41 14.47
CA GLU A 186 -12.60 -24.62 14.58
C GLU A 186 -11.94 -23.45 15.33
N ALA A 187 -10.86 -23.76 16.06
CA ALA A 187 -10.11 -22.76 16.84
C ALA A 187 -9.72 -21.52 16.01
N ARG A 188 -9.35 -21.73 14.75
CA ARG A 188 -9.02 -20.66 13.79
C ARG A 188 -10.20 -19.71 13.56
N GLN A 189 -11.40 -20.22 13.42
CA GLN A 189 -12.61 -19.42 13.22
C GLN A 189 -12.94 -18.58 14.47
N VAL A 190 -12.73 -19.16 15.67
CA VAL A 190 -12.90 -18.42 16.93
C VAL A 190 -11.89 -17.27 17.03
N MET A 191 -10.66 -17.48 16.56
CA MET A 191 -9.65 -16.42 16.52
C MET A 191 -10.01 -15.31 15.53
N TYR A 192 -10.59 -15.62 14.38
CA TYR A 192 -11.11 -14.60 13.45
C TYR A 192 -12.21 -13.79 14.10
N GLU A 193 -13.15 -14.47 14.78
CA GLU A 193 -14.22 -13.81 15.51
C GLU A 193 -13.67 -12.87 16.59
N ALA A 194 -12.67 -13.30 17.34
CA ALA A 194 -12.04 -12.46 18.36
C ALA A 194 -11.36 -11.21 17.78
N LEU A 195 -10.68 -11.34 16.62
CA LEU A 195 -10.06 -10.21 15.91
C LEU A 195 -11.12 -9.18 15.47
N ILE A 196 -12.18 -9.66 14.84
CA ILE A 196 -13.24 -8.83 14.26
C ILE A 196 -14.04 -8.15 15.38
N THR A 197 -14.42 -8.92 16.40
CA THR A 197 -15.15 -8.41 17.58
C THR A 197 -14.34 -7.33 18.30
N SER A 198 -13.05 -7.59 18.58
CA SER A 198 -12.17 -6.60 19.20
C SER A 198 -12.09 -5.29 18.41
N ALA A 199 -12.02 -5.36 17.08
CA ALA A 199 -11.96 -4.15 16.25
C ALA A 199 -13.29 -3.38 16.26
N ILE A 200 -14.41 -4.07 16.03
CA ILE A 200 -15.74 -3.44 15.95
C ILE A 200 -16.17 -2.88 17.28
N GLU A 201 -16.00 -3.60 18.39
CA GLU A 201 -16.38 -3.13 19.72
C GLU A 201 -15.53 -1.94 20.15
N SER A 202 -14.24 -1.94 19.85
CA SER A 202 -13.39 -0.78 20.13
C SER A 202 -13.83 0.45 19.34
N ALA A 203 -14.27 0.28 18.08
CA ALA A 203 -14.80 1.38 17.28
C ALA A 203 -16.14 1.91 17.86
N ARG A 204 -17.06 1.01 18.20
CA ARG A 204 -18.34 1.38 18.83
C ARG A 204 -18.14 2.10 20.16
N ARG A 205 -17.15 1.67 20.93
CA ARG A 205 -16.79 2.35 22.19
C ARG A 205 -16.27 3.76 21.92
N ALA A 206 -15.42 3.96 20.92
CA ALA A 206 -14.94 5.29 20.53
C ALA A 206 -16.12 6.20 20.12
N GLU A 207 -17.08 5.69 19.34
CA GLU A 207 -18.30 6.42 18.97
C GLU A 207 -19.17 6.74 20.20
N ALA A 208 -19.32 5.79 21.13
CA ALA A 208 -20.07 6.01 22.38
C ALA A 208 -19.45 7.10 23.27
N MET A 209 -18.14 7.35 23.12
CA MET A 209 -17.43 8.46 23.77
C MET A 209 -17.59 9.79 23.03
N GLY A 210 -18.23 9.80 21.85
CA GLY A 210 -18.49 10.99 21.06
C GLY A 210 -17.54 11.19 19.86
N MET A 211 -16.67 10.22 19.54
CA MET A 211 -15.85 10.28 18.33
C MET A 211 -16.72 10.05 17.09
N ASP A 212 -16.54 10.89 16.06
CA ASP A 212 -17.23 10.69 14.77
C ASP A 212 -16.71 9.41 14.10
N GLY A 213 -17.62 8.53 13.67
CA GLY A 213 -17.28 7.32 12.93
C GLY A 213 -16.51 7.58 11.63
N ASN A 214 -16.63 8.78 11.06
CA ASN A 214 -15.83 9.27 9.94
C ASN A 214 -14.38 9.64 10.33
N GLN A 215 -13.99 9.48 11.58
CA GLN A 215 -12.60 9.61 12.03
C GLN A 215 -11.96 8.26 12.37
N ILE A 216 -12.70 7.15 12.19
CA ILE A 216 -12.27 5.81 12.57
C ILE A 216 -11.91 4.99 11.34
N ILE A 217 -10.73 4.38 11.37
CA ILE A 217 -10.25 3.41 10.38
C ILE A 217 -9.97 2.10 11.13
N LEU A 218 -10.37 0.95 10.57
CA LEU A 218 -10.13 -0.36 11.19
C LEU A 218 -9.06 -1.15 10.45
N SER A 219 -8.35 -1.99 11.18
CA SER A 219 -7.51 -3.03 10.61
C SER A 219 -7.42 -4.25 11.51
N CYS A 220 -7.52 -5.44 10.90
CA CYS A 220 -7.36 -6.76 11.52
C CYS A 220 -6.26 -7.51 10.80
N LYS A 221 -5.02 -7.45 11.32
CA LYS A 221 -3.85 -7.99 10.61
C LYS A 221 -3.48 -9.38 11.08
N VAL A 222 -3.23 -10.24 10.10
CA VAL A 222 -2.74 -11.61 10.28
C VAL A 222 -1.57 -11.86 9.31
N SER A 223 -0.83 -12.95 9.50
CA SER A 223 0.34 -13.30 8.67
C SER A 223 0.02 -14.26 7.53
N GLY A 224 -1.13 -14.95 7.57
CA GLY A 224 -1.56 -15.88 6.52
C GLY A 224 -2.40 -15.18 5.45
N VAL A 225 -2.13 -15.48 4.17
CA VAL A 225 -2.87 -14.90 3.03
C VAL A 225 -4.36 -15.25 3.11
N GLN A 226 -4.69 -16.54 3.27
CA GLN A 226 -6.08 -17.00 3.34
C GLN A 226 -6.80 -16.52 4.60
N ASP A 227 -6.06 -16.41 5.71
CA ASP A 227 -6.56 -15.86 6.96
C ASP A 227 -6.94 -14.39 6.79
N LEU A 228 -6.09 -13.60 6.13
CA LEU A 228 -6.36 -12.19 5.86
C LEU A 228 -7.61 -12.00 5.01
N ILE A 229 -7.72 -12.77 3.92
CA ILE A 229 -8.88 -12.72 3.02
C ILE A 229 -10.16 -13.05 3.80
N SER A 230 -10.15 -14.12 4.59
CA SER A 230 -11.32 -14.55 5.37
C SER A 230 -11.74 -13.51 6.40
N VAL A 231 -10.78 -12.98 7.16
CA VAL A 231 -11.03 -11.96 8.20
C VAL A 231 -11.61 -10.69 7.60
N TYR A 232 -11.02 -10.18 6.50
CA TYR A 232 -11.48 -8.92 5.93
C TYR A 232 -12.80 -9.03 5.15
N ARG A 233 -13.10 -10.16 4.53
CA ARG A 233 -14.43 -10.40 3.96
C ARG A 233 -15.50 -10.31 5.03
N GLU A 234 -15.28 -10.95 6.18
CA GLU A 234 -16.24 -10.93 7.27
C GLU A 234 -16.31 -9.56 7.97
N LEU A 235 -15.16 -8.91 8.20
CA LEU A 235 -15.12 -7.54 8.74
C LEU A 235 -15.87 -6.55 7.83
N ALA A 236 -15.65 -6.63 6.52
CA ALA A 236 -16.31 -5.78 5.53
C ALA A 236 -17.84 -5.96 5.50
N ARG A 237 -18.31 -7.19 5.77
CA ARG A 237 -19.73 -7.50 5.85
C ARG A 237 -20.40 -6.94 7.09
N ARG A 238 -19.64 -6.82 8.22
CA ARG A 238 -20.19 -6.44 9.54
C ARG A 238 -20.11 -4.95 9.86
N CYS A 239 -19.35 -4.18 9.10
CA CYS A 239 -19.20 -2.74 9.38
C CYS A 239 -18.97 -1.94 8.10
N ASP A 240 -19.15 -0.63 8.20
CA ASP A 240 -18.95 0.35 7.13
C ASP A 240 -17.76 1.29 7.38
N TYR A 241 -16.95 1.08 8.43
CA TYR A 241 -15.73 1.86 8.66
C TYR A 241 -14.74 1.70 7.51
N ALA A 242 -13.92 2.72 7.27
CA ALA A 242 -12.79 2.61 6.36
C ALA A 242 -11.81 1.51 6.83
N LEU A 243 -11.32 0.70 5.90
CA LEU A 243 -10.47 -0.46 6.20
C LEU A 243 -9.04 -0.26 5.71
N HIS A 244 -8.08 -0.53 6.61
CA HIS A 244 -6.67 -0.54 6.30
C HIS A 244 -6.15 -1.96 6.16
N LEU A 245 -5.82 -2.36 4.94
CA LEU A 245 -5.28 -3.68 4.62
C LEU A 245 -3.77 -3.78 4.86
N GLY A 246 -3.32 -4.95 5.16
CA GLY A 246 -1.89 -5.29 5.19
C GLY A 246 -1.67 -6.66 5.81
N LEU A 247 -0.87 -7.46 5.13
CA LEU A 247 -0.35 -8.70 5.69
C LEU A 247 0.75 -8.36 6.69
N THR A 248 0.70 -8.89 7.91
CA THR A 248 1.79 -8.73 8.87
C THR A 248 2.85 -9.80 8.64
N GLU A 249 4.13 -9.45 8.83
CA GLU A 249 5.24 -10.41 8.75
C GLU A 249 5.27 -11.19 7.42
N ALA A 250 5.03 -10.49 6.30
CA ALA A 250 4.96 -11.11 4.97
C ALA A 250 6.28 -11.80 4.57
N GLY A 251 7.40 -11.32 5.09
CA GLY A 251 8.75 -11.85 4.83
C GLY A 251 9.59 -10.94 3.95
N MET A 252 10.69 -11.49 3.43
CA MET A 252 11.70 -10.77 2.65
C MET A 252 11.55 -11.06 1.16
N GLY A 253 12.01 -10.12 0.34
CA GLY A 253 12.17 -10.29 -1.11
C GLY A 253 10.94 -10.83 -1.82
N THR A 254 11.12 -11.79 -2.72
CA THR A 254 10.04 -12.37 -3.54
C THR A 254 8.92 -12.97 -2.69
N LYS A 255 9.24 -13.69 -1.61
CA LYS A 255 8.21 -14.29 -0.74
C LYS A 255 7.27 -13.23 -0.16
N GLY A 256 7.83 -12.17 0.41
CA GLY A 256 7.04 -11.09 1.01
C GLY A 256 6.22 -10.34 -0.02
N THR A 257 6.80 -10.06 -1.18
CA THR A 257 6.13 -9.41 -2.30
C THR A 257 4.94 -10.23 -2.81
N VAL A 258 5.16 -11.52 -3.11
CA VAL A 258 4.12 -12.41 -3.63
C VAL A 258 3.00 -12.60 -2.61
N ALA A 259 3.32 -12.83 -1.33
CA ALA A 259 2.31 -12.99 -0.28
C ALA A 259 1.47 -11.72 -0.10
N SER A 260 2.11 -10.55 -0.09
CA SER A 260 1.41 -9.26 0.00
C SER A 260 0.53 -9.00 -1.22
N ALA A 261 1.07 -9.22 -2.43
CA ALA A 261 0.31 -9.05 -3.66
C ALA A 261 -0.91 -9.97 -3.71
N ALA A 262 -0.74 -11.27 -3.40
CA ALA A 262 -1.83 -12.23 -3.40
C ALA A 262 -2.94 -11.85 -2.39
N ALA A 263 -2.58 -11.49 -1.16
CA ALA A 263 -3.54 -11.17 -0.13
C ALA A 263 -4.30 -9.87 -0.43
N LEU A 264 -3.59 -8.83 -0.83
CA LEU A 264 -4.18 -7.51 -1.07
C LEU A 264 -5.01 -7.49 -2.35
N SER A 265 -4.53 -8.12 -3.44
CA SER A 265 -5.21 -8.09 -4.74
C SER A 265 -6.59 -8.74 -4.70
N VAL A 266 -6.75 -9.88 -4.00
CA VAL A 266 -8.05 -10.53 -3.85
C VAL A 266 -9.06 -9.61 -3.17
N LEU A 267 -8.68 -8.99 -2.05
CA LEU A 267 -9.56 -8.10 -1.30
C LEU A 267 -9.88 -6.81 -2.08
N LEU A 268 -8.87 -6.21 -2.69
CA LEU A 268 -9.04 -4.99 -3.48
C LEU A 268 -9.94 -5.22 -4.70
N GLN A 269 -9.82 -6.35 -5.39
CA GLN A 269 -10.70 -6.74 -6.49
C GLN A 269 -12.16 -6.93 -6.03
N GLU A 270 -12.38 -7.29 -4.77
CA GLU A 270 -13.71 -7.39 -4.16
C GLU A 270 -14.23 -6.04 -3.63
N GLY A 271 -13.50 -4.93 -3.87
CA GLY A 271 -13.84 -3.60 -3.38
C GLY A 271 -13.60 -3.43 -1.87
N ILE A 272 -12.82 -4.31 -1.25
CA ILE A 272 -12.49 -4.28 0.18
C ILE A 272 -11.12 -3.66 0.37
N GLY A 273 -11.06 -2.54 1.08
CA GLY A 273 -9.83 -1.84 1.42
C GLY A 273 -9.76 -0.42 0.92
N ASP A 274 -9.51 0.51 1.83
CA ASP A 274 -9.47 1.96 1.58
C ASP A 274 -8.05 2.52 1.72
N THR A 275 -7.18 1.81 2.40
CA THR A 275 -5.75 2.11 2.51
C THR A 275 -4.97 0.82 2.70
N ILE A 276 -3.76 0.77 2.17
CA ILE A 276 -2.90 -0.42 2.22
C ILE A 276 -1.53 -0.09 2.78
N ARG A 277 -0.91 -1.11 3.41
CA ARG A 277 0.51 -1.12 3.71
C ARG A 277 1.10 -2.49 3.42
N VAL A 278 2.11 -2.54 2.58
CA VAL A 278 2.97 -3.70 2.40
C VAL A 278 4.01 -3.71 3.52
N SER A 279 4.19 -4.85 4.20
CA SER A 279 5.12 -5.01 5.31
C SER A 279 6.23 -5.97 4.92
N LEU A 280 7.24 -5.45 4.23
CA LEU A 280 8.43 -6.22 3.86
C LEU A 280 9.50 -6.08 4.95
N THR A 281 10.21 -7.18 5.19
CA THR A 281 11.48 -7.12 5.88
C THR A 281 12.54 -6.71 4.85
N PRO A 282 13.19 -5.54 4.98
CA PRO A 282 14.20 -5.12 4.03
C PRO A 282 15.40 -6.06 4.09
N GLN A 283 15.98 -6.37 2.93
CA GLN A 283 17.25 -7.07 2.86
C GLN A 283 18.39 -6.11 3.29
N PRO A 284 19.54 -6.64 3.74
CA PRO A 284 20.69 -5.79 4.04
C PRO A 284 21.04 -4.89 2.84
N GLY A 285 21.06 -3.58 3.07
CA GLY A 285 21.30 -2.58 2.00
C GLY A 285 20.11 -2.21 1.13
N GLU A 286 18.95 -2.83 1.31
CA GLU A 286 17.73 -2.49 0.59
C GLU A 286 17.07 -1.24 1.17
N ALA A 287 16.61 -0.35 0.28
CA ALA A 287 15.95 0.87 0.69
C ALA A 287 14.58 0.59 1.34
N ARG A 288 14.25 1.32 2.40
CA ARG A 288 12.95 1.23 3.08
C ARG A 288 11.77 1.56 2.16
N THR A 289 12.01 2.32 1.11
CA THR A 289 11.02 2.70 0.09
C THR A 289 10.45 1.53 -0.71
N GLN A 290 11.12 0.36 -0.72
CA GLN A 290 10.67 -0.81 -1.48
C GLN A 290 9.24 -1.24 -1.11
N GLU A 291 8.83 -1.12 0.15
CA GLU A 291 7.45 -1.44 0.55
C GLU A 291 6.41 -0.51 -0.10
N VAL A 292 6.79 0.76 -0.36
CA VAL A 292 5.94 1.74 -1.05
C VAL A 292 5.85 1.42 -2.54
N VAL A 293 6.99 1.08 -3.15
CA VAL A 293 7.05 0.68 -4.56
C VAL A 293 6.14 -0.52 -4.80
N VAL A 294 6.27 -1.58 -3.99
CA VAL A 294 5.43 -2.78 -4.12
C VAL A 294 3.95 -2.47 -3.90
N ALA A 295 3.60 -1.61 -2.93
CA ALA A 295 2.22 -1.20 -2.70
C ALA A 295 1.65 -0.45 -3.91
N SER A 296 2.42 0.45 -4.51
CA SER A 296 2.04 1.21 -5.70
C SER A 296 1.88 0.30 -6.92
N GLU A 297 2.80 -0.65 -7.12
CA GLU A 297 2.74 -1.62 -8.20
C GLU A 297 1.51 -2.53 -8.10
N ILE A 298 1.12 -2.97 -6.88
CA ILE A 298 -0.11 -3.73 -6.68
C ILE A 298 -1.33 -2.94 -7.17
N LEU A 299 -1.46 -1.67 -6.76
CA LEU A 299 -2.59 -0.83 -7.17
C LEU A 299 -2.57 -0.52 -8.67
N GLN A 300 -1.40 -0.32 -9.24
CA GLN A 300 -1.21 -0.05 -10.66
C GLN A 300 -1.50 -1.29 -11.52
N ALA A 301 -1.02 -2.47 -11.11
CA ALA A 301 -1.28 -3.74 -11.79
C ALA A 301 -2.79 -4.11 -11.78
N LEU A 302 -3.52 -3.70 -10.74
CA LEU A 302 -4.97 -3.85 -10.65
C LEU A 302 -5.76 -2.79 -11.45
N GLY A 303 -5.10 -1.82 -12.06
CA GLY A 303 -5.74 -0.71 -12.75
C GLY A 303 -6.50 0.27 -11.84
N MET A 304 -6.28 0.20 -10.53
CA MET A 304 -6.98 1.03 -9.55
C MET A 304 -6.39 2.43 -9.44
N ARG A 305 -5.08 2.55 -9.65
CA ARG A 305 -4.33 3.82 -9.59
C ARG A 305 -3.15 3.78 -10.55
N VAL A 306 -2.65 4.94 -10.91
CA VAL A 306 -1.40 5.10 -11.64
C VAL A 306 -0.44 5.96 -10.83
N PHE A 307 0.82 5.57 -10.76
CA PHE A 307 1.86 6.26 -9.96
C PHE A 307 3.05 6.66 -10.81
N VAL A 308 3.43 5.82 -11.76
CA VAL A 308 4.55 6.00 -12.66
C VAL A 308 4.20 5.44 -14.03
N PRO A 309 4.83 5.91 -15.12
CA PRO A 309 4.69 5.29 -16.42
C PRO A 309 5.01 3.80 -16.38
N SER A 310 4.24 3.00 -17.09
CA SER A 310 4.48 1.55 -17.17
C SER A 310 5.43 1.22 -18.32
N VAL A 311 6.44 0.40 -18.05
CA VAL A 311 7.34 -0.15 -19.06
C VAL A 311 7.04 -1.62 -19.25
N THR A 312 6.50 -1.99 -20.41
CA THR A 312 6.27 -3.38 -20.80
C THR A 312 7.48 -3.88 -21.59
N ALA A 313 8.07 -5.00 -21.18
CA ALA A 313 9.14 -5.64 -21.89
C ALA A 313 8.87 -7.13 -22.02
N CYS A 314 9.35 -7.74 -23.13
CA CYS A 314 9.22 -9.19 -23.27
C CYS A 314 10.20 -9.92 -22.33
N PRO A 315 9.89 -11.17 -21.92
CA PRO A 315 10.77 -11.92 -21.01
C PRO A 315 12.09 -12.37 -21.67
N GLY A 316 12.20 -12.24 -23.02
CA GLY A 316 13.27 -12.82 -23.80
C GLY A 316 13.05 -14.31 -24.09
N CYS A 317 13.54 -14.77 -25.20
CA CYS A 317 13.49 -16.18 -25.60
C CYS A 317 14.64 -16.46 -26.62
N GLY A 318 14.67 -17.67 -27.16
CA GLY A 318 15.68 -18.05 -28.16
C GLY A 318 15.71 -17.24 -29.48
N ARG A 319 14.73 -16.33 -29.67
CA ARG A 319 14.72 -15.40 -30.82
C ARG A 319 15.63 -14.18 -30.61
N THR A 320 16.06 -13.90 -29.39
CA THR A 320 17.04 -12.87 -29.13
C THR A 320 18.05 -13.35 -28.10
N THR A 321 19.30 -13.32 -28.45
CA THR A 321 20.43 -13.70 -27.59
C THR A 321 21.14 -12.49 -27.01
N SER A 322 20.73 -11.28 -27.43
CA SER A 322 21.23 -10.01 -26.90
C SER A 322 20.46 -9.58 -25.64
N THR A 323 21.16 -9.00 -24.69
CA THR A 323 20.57 -8.38 -23.48
C THR A 323 20.15 -6.92 -23.74
N THR A 324 20.43 -6.37 -24.90
CA THR A 324 20.24 -4.94 -25.20
C THR A 324 18.83 -4.44 -24.91
N PHE A 325 17.79 -5.25 -25.21
CA PHE A 325 16.41 -4.84 -24.91
C PHE A 325 16.11 -4.81 -23.43
N GLN A 326 16.73 -5.71 -22.65
CA GLN A 326 16.59 -5.74 -21.18
C GLN A 326 17.26 -4.52 -20.55
N ASP A 327 18.49 -4.21 -21.02
CA ASP A 327 19.24 -3.04 -20.56
C ASP A 327 18.50 -1.75 -20.90
N LEU A 328 17.95 -1.66 -22.13
CA LEU A 328 17.17 -0.51 -22.56
C LEU A 328 15.87 -0.37 -21.76
N ALA A 329 15.14 -1.45 -21.55
CA ALA A 329 13.91 -1.43 -20.74
C ALA A 329 14.19 -0.95 -19.33
N LYS A 330 15.26 -1.45 -18.71
CA LYS A 330 15.70 -1.01 -17.39
C LYS A 330 16.09 0.48 -17.37
N GLN A 331 16.89 0.93 -18.32
CA GLN A 331 17.29 2.34 -18.42
C GLN A 331 16.10 3.27 -18.60
N ILE A 332 15.11 2.87 -19.40
CA ILE A 332 13.87 3.63 -19.61
C ILE A 332 13.05 3.67 -18.30
N ASP A 333 12.86 2.54 -17.63
CA ASP A 333 12.13 2.50 -16.35
C ASP A 333 12.80 3.36 -15.28
N ASP A 334 14.12 3.23 -15.11
CA ASP A 334 14.91 4.04 -14.19
C ASP A 334 14.80 5.55 -14.51
N PHE A 335 14.89 5.91 -15.79
CA PHE A 335 14.76 7.29 -16.25
C PHE A 335 13.36 7.86 -15.96
N LEU A 336 12.31 7.13 -16.33
CA LEU A 336 10.93 7.57 -16.09
C LEU A 336 10.68 7.79 -14.60
N ARG A 337 11.08 6.85 -13.76
CA ARG A 337 10.96 6.98 -12.31
C ARG A 337 11.73 8.19 -11.76
N ALA A 338 12.94 8.43 -12.23
CA ALA A 338 13.76 9.57 -11.83
C ALA A 338 13.14 10.93 -12.24
N GLN A 339 12.45 10.98 -13.38
CA GLN A 339 11.79 12.20 -13.85
C GLN A 339 10.44 12.49 -13.19
N MET A 340 9.80 11.52 -12.56
CA MET A 340 8.45 11.67 -12.00
C MET A 340 8.27 12.85 -11.04
N PRO A 341 9.21 13.17 -10.13
CA PRO A 341 9.06 14.32 -9.23
C PRO A 341 8.87 15.65 -9.99
N VAL A 342 9.53 15.81 -11.14
CA VAL A 342 9.42 16.99 -12.01
C VAL A 342 8.25 16.88 -12.97
N TRP A 343 8.11 15.73 -13.63
CA TRP A 343 7.13 15.55 -14.69
C TRP A 343 5.70 15.55 -14.20
N ARG A 344 5.42 14.99 -13.03
CA ARG A 344 4.08 15.00 -12.43
C ARG A 344 3.53 16.41 -12.23
N VAL A 345 4.41 17.38 -11.95
CA VAL A 345 4.02 18.78 -11.82
C VAL A 345 3.90 19.47 -13.17
N ARG A 346 4.82 19.16 -14.11
CA ARG A 346 4.92 19.84 -15.40
C ARG A 346 3.95 19.29 -16.44
N TYR A 347 3.66 17.98 -16.36
CA TYR A 347 2.84 17.25 -17.34
C TYR A 347 1.79 16.41 -16.59
N PRO A 348 0.67 17.00 -16.13
CA PRO A 348 -0.38 16.25 -15.45
C PRO A 348 -0.88 15.08 -16.31
N GLY A 349 -0.93 13.88 -15.72
CA GLY A 349 -1.32 12.63 -16.41
C GLY A 349 -0.16 11.83 -16.99
N VAL A 350 1.09 12.31 -16.91
CA VAL A 350 2.27 11.60 -17.42
C VAL A 350 2.47 10.23 -16.75
N GLU A 351 1.98 10.06 -15.55
CA GLU A 351 2.00 8.77 -14.82
C GLU A 351 1.23 7.66 -15.55
N SER A 352 0.29 8.00 -16.44
CA SER A 352 -0.46 7.01 -17.23
C SER A 352 0.24 6.58 -18.52
N LEU A 353 1.39 7.14 -18.85
CA LEU A 353 2.17 6.81 -20.05
C LEU A 353 2.56 5.33 -20.07
N ARG A 354 2.32 4.66 -21.19
CA ARG A 354 2.67 3.26 -21.43
C ARG A 354 3.79 3.18 -22.43
N VAL A 355 4.89 2.55 -22.05
CA VAL A 355 6.06 2.35 -22.90
C VAL A 355 6.25 0.85 -23.14
N ALA A 356 6.53 0.44 -24.37
CA ALA A 356 6.86 -0.93 -24.75
C ALA A 356 8.29 -1.05 -25.28
N VAL A 357 9.07 -1.98 -24.73
CA VAL A 357 10.43 -2.29 -25.18
C VAL A 357 10.50 -3.77 -25.51
N MET A 358 10.52 -4.09 -26.81
CA MET A 358 10.39 -5.46 -27.26
C MET A 358 11.68 -5.93 -27.98
N GLY A 359 12.04 -7.19 -27.76
CA GLY A 359 13.34 -7.75 -28.20
C GLY A 359 13.33 -8.47 -29.53
N CYS A 360 12.21 -8.54 -30.25
CA CYS A 360 12.14 -9.14 -31.59
C CYS A 360 10.89 -8.69 -32.36
N ILE A 361 10.84 -8.93 -33.67
CA ILE A 361 9.70 -8.51 -34.50
C ILE A 361 8.43 -9.36 -34.34
N VAL A 362 8.47 -10.49 -33.63
CA VAL A 362 7.30 -11.39 -33.56
C VAL A 362 6.15 -10.75 -32.79
N ASN A 363 6.38 -10.29 -31.54
CA ASN A 363 5.40 -9.57 -30.75
C ASN A 363 5.66 -8.06 -30.73
N GLY A 364 6.88 -7.65 -31.10
CA GLY A 364 7.33 -6.27 -30.97
C GLY A 364 6.42 -5.23 -31.61
N PRO A 365 6.08 -5.33 -32.88
CA PRO A 365 5.20 -4.35 -33.53
C PRO A 365 3.80 -4.33 -32.98
N GLY A 366 3.25 -5.46 -32.55
CA GLY A 366 1.93 -5.57 -31.97
C GLY A 366 1.86 -4.85 -30.61
N GLU A 367 2.73 -5.23 -29.69
CA GLU A 367 2.79 -4.61 -28.36
C GLU A 367 3.16 -3.12 -28.41
N SER A 368 4.08 -2.75 -29.31
CA SER A 368 4.49 -1.36 -29.51
C SER A 368 3.36 -0.47 -30.01
N LYS A 369 2.42 -1.01 -30.79
CA LYS A 369 1.23 -0.26 -31.26
C LYS A 369 0.18 -0.04 -30.18
N HIS A 370 0.15 -0.90 -29.15
CA HIS A 370 -0.77 -0.74 -28.04
C HIS A 370 -0.24 0.15 -26.90
N ALA A 371 1.05 0.53 -26.98
CA ALA A 371 1.68 1.49 -26.08
C ALA A 371 1.61 2.91 -26.65
N ASP A 372 1.74 3.91 -25.79
CA ASP A 372 1.83 5.31 -26.22
C ASP A 372 3.18 5.58 -26.90
N ILE A 373 4.25 4.93 -26.41
CA ILE A 373 5.56 4.87 -27.06
C ILE A 373 6.04 3.43 -27.06
N GLY A 374 6.44 2.91 -28.23
CA GLY A 374 6.94 1.55 -28.35
C GLY A 374 8.18 1.45 -29.23
N ILE A 375 9.14 0.62 -28.83
CA ILE A 375 10.30 0.25 -29.66
C ILE A 375 10.35 -1.25 -29.79
N SER A 376 10.52 -1.71 -31.04
CA SER A 376 10.72 -3.12 -31.38
C SER A 376 12.14 -3.31 -31.84
N LEU A 377 13.01 -3.84 -30.98
CA LEU A 377 14.38 -4.18 -31.32
C LEU A 377 14.42 -5.43 -32.22
N PRO A 378 15.45 -5.59 -33.09
CA PRO A 378 15.59 -6.79 -33.86
C PRO A 378 16.07 -7.97 -33.01
N GLY A 379 15.53 -9.15 -33.29
CA GLY A 379 16.01 -10.41 -32.76
C GLY A 379 17.31 -10.88 -33.47
N THR A 380 17.82 -12.05 -33.02
CA THR A 380 19.00 -12.66 -33.59
C THR A 380 18.77 -13.03 -35.07
N GLY A 381 19.62 -12.53 -35.95
CA GLY A 381 19.53 -12.76 -37.40
C GLY A 381 18.51 -11.88 -38.14
N GLU A 382 17.84 -10.97 -37.43
CA GLU A 382 16.96 -9.97 -38.05
C GLU A 382 17.77 -8.74 -38.51
N ALA A 383 17.21 -7.97 -39.45
CA ALA A 383 17.84 -6.73 -39.92
C ALA A 383 18.07 -5.77 -38.72
N PRO A 384 19.21 -5.07 -38.63
CA PRO A 384 19.55 -4.21 -37.49
C PRO A 384 18.75 -2.88 -37.52
N ALA A 385 17.45 -2.99 -37.50
CA ALA A 385 16.50 -1.88 -37.60
C ALA A 385 15.45 -2.02 -36.51
N ALA A 386 15.31 -0.98 -35.70
CA ALA A 386 14.33 -0.90 -34.61
C ALA A 386 13.26 0.14 -34.95
N PRO A 387 12.06 -0.27 -35.38
CA PRO A 387 10.94 0.66 -35.53
C PRO A 387 10.48 1.18 -34.20
N VAL A 388 10.23 2.50 -34.12
CA VAL A 388 9.65 3.21 -33.00
C VAL A 388 8.23 3.63 -33.38
N PHE A 389 7.31 3.37 -32.48
CA PHE A 389 5.90 3.72 -32.61
C PHE A 389 5.54 4.79 -31.58
N ILE A 390 4.70 5.73 -31.97
CA ILE A 390 4.11 6.75 -31.10
C ILE A 390 2.61 6.73 -31.40
N ASP A 391 1.79 6.59 -30.39
CA ASP A 391 0.32 6.50 -30.48
C ASP A 391 -0.17 5.47 -31.51
N GLY A 392 0.51 4.34 -31.59
CA GLY A 392 0.18 3.23 -32.49
C GLY A 392 0.71 3.37 -33.91
N GLU A 393 1.25 4.52 -34.30
CA GLU A 393 1.80 4.78 -35.63
C GLU A 393 3.34 4.69 -35.66
N LYS A 394 3.89 4.18 -36.73
CA LYS A 394 5.36 4.12 -36.92
C LYS A 394 5.92 5.52 -37.16
N ALA A 395 6.58 6.06 -36.13
CA ALA A 395 7.16 7.40 -36.16
C ALA A 395 8.55 7.43 -36.83
N MET A 396 9.40 6.45 -36.55
CA MET A 396 10.76 6.38 -37.09
C MET A 396 11.30 4.96 -37.06
N THR A 397 12.48 4.77 -37.65
CA THR A 397 13.27 3.55 -37.54
C THR A 397 14.69 3.91 -37.12
N CYS A 398 15.12 3.39 -35.98
CA CYS A 398 16.51 3.47 -35.55
C CYS A 398 17.33 2.37 -36.21
N LEU A 399 18.46 2.73 -36.81
CA LEU A 399 19.43 1.74 -37.30
C LEU A 399 20.40 1.44 -36.17
N LEU A 400 20.52 0.16 -35.82
CA LEU A 400 21.43 -0.30 -34.80
C LEU A 400 22.77 -0.65 -35.50
N TYR A 401 23.81 0.09 -35.18
CA TYR A 401 25.16 -0.25 -35.61
C TYR A 401 25.67 -1.39 -34.73
N THR A 402 25.67 -2.60 -35.26
CA THR A 402 26.47 -3.68 -34.66
C THR A 402 27.93 -3.41 -34.99
N SER A 403 28.83 -3.45 -34.00
CA SER A 403 30.27 -3.49 -34.27
C SER A 403 30.54 -4.63 -35.24
N PRO A 404 31.38 -4.42 -36.29
CA PRO A 404 31.71 -5.50 -37.21
C PRO A 404 32.22 -6.70 -36.42
N SER A 405 31.67 -7.88 -36.74
CA SER A 405 32.16 -9.13 -36.16
C SER A 405 33.64 -9.29 -36.49
N PRO A 406 34.47 -9.77 -35.54
CA PRO A 406 35.87 -10.11 -35.85
C PRO A 406 36.05 -11.13 -37.00
N ARG A 407 34.95 -11.66 -37.55
CA ARG A 407 34.95 -12.57 -38.71
C ARG A 407 34.75 -11.85 -40.06
N ASP A 408 34.51 -10.54 -40.04
CA ASP A 408 34.28 -9.75 -41.25
C ASP A 408 35.52 -8.89 -41.64
N SER A 409 36.70 -9.20 -41.06
CA SER A 409 38.00 -8.61 -41.36
C SER A 409 38.93 -9.65 -42.01
#